data_208893fe587f890bc4858aa4c6dded83
#
_entry.id   208893fe587f890bc4858aa4c6dded83
#
_cell.length_a   1.000
_cell.length_b   1.000
_cell.length_c   1.000
_cell.angle_alpha   90.00
_cell.angle_beta   90.00
_cell.angle_gamma   90.00
#
_symmetry.space_group_name_H-M   'P 1'
#
loop_
_entity.id
_entity.type
_entity.pdbx_description
1 polymer ?
#
loop_
_entity_poly.entity_id
_entity_poly.type
_entity_poly.pdbx_seq_one_letter_code
_entity_poly.pdbx_strand_id
1 'polypeptide(L)'
;TLFPYTTLFRSLSHDEVVHGKSSLIHKMFGDNWQKFANLRAYYAWMWAYPGKKLLFMGQEFAQRAEWDEDKSLDWHLTQFPEHAGIQHLVRDLNTLYRTTPALHESDHTHDGFEWLIANDVQNSVFAWLRKGTTPNTIVLVVANLTPNPHAQYTIRVPKTGIWFERLNTDATVYGGTGMGNMGRADRKSVV
;
A
#
# COMPACT_ATOMS: atom_id res chain seq x y z
N THR A 1 2.36 11.41 15.25
CA THR A 1 3.01 10.17 15.73
C THR A 1 2.69 9.08 14.73
N LEU A 2 3.64 8.76 13.91
CA LEU A 2 3.58 7.71 12.91
C LEU A 2 3.38 6.35 13.59
N PHE A 3 2.64 5.49 12.95
CA PHE A 3 2.21 4.16 13.37
C PHE A 3 3.24 3.38 14.22
N PRO A 4 2.83 2.70 15.28
CA PRO A 4 3.74 1.79 15.99
C PRO A 4 4.15 0.66 15.05
N TYR A 5 5.43 0.59 14.77
CA TYR A 5 6.10 -0.17 13.70
C TYR A 5 5.90 -1.69 13.69
N THR A 6 5.28 -2.30 14.69
CA THR A 6 5.38 -3.76 14.84
C THR A 6 4.08 -4.54 14.69
N THR A 7 2.93 -3.91 14.79
CA THR A 7 1.65 -4.66 14.86
C THR A 7 0.74 -4.42 13.66
N LEU A 8 0.89 -3.30 12.97
CA LEU A 8 -0.08 -2.84 11.95
C LEU A 8 0.09 -3.43 10.54
N PHE A 9 1.22 -4.08 10.24
CA PHE A 9 1.53 -4.44 8.84
C PHE A 9 1.49 -5.93 8.52
N ARG A 10 1.09 -6.80 9.45
CA ARG A 10 1.13 -8.25 9.21
C ARG A 10 -0.18 -8.83 8.69
N SER A 11 -1.30 -8.39 9.23
CA SER A 11 -2.63 -8.87 8.80
C SER A 11 -3.71 -8.03 9.45
N LEU A 12 -4.85 -7.92 8.77
CA LEU A 12 -6.03 -7.24 9.28
C LEU A 12 -7.12 -8.28 9.52
N SER A 13 -7.23 -8.76 10.76
CA SER A 13 -8.23 -9.75 11.17
C SER A 13 -9.51 -9.08 11.65
N HIS A 14 -10.49 -9.89 12.04
CA HIS A 14 -11.72 -9.42 12.69
C HIS A 14 -11.45 -8.59 13.95
N ASP A 15 -10.40 -8.91 14.71
CA ASP A 15 -10.04 -8.21 15.94
C ASP A 15 -9.83 -6.70 15.76
N GLU A 16 -9.58 -6.27 14.53
CA GLU A 16 -9.36 -4.85 14.23
C GLU A 16 -10.65 -4.07 13.98
N VAL A 17 -11.80 -4.74 13.79
CA VAL A 17 -13.02 -4.11 13.28
C VAL A 17 -14.30 -4.53 14.00
N VAL A 18 -14.20 -5.12 15.18
CA VAL A 18 -15.35 -5.60 15.98
C VAL A 18 -15.37 -5.01 17.39
N HIS A 19 -16.53 -5.07 18.04
CA HIS A 19 -16.73 -4.79 19.47
C HIS A 19 -16.25 -3.39 19.93
N GLY A 20 -16.68 -2.33 19.24
CA GLY A 20 -16.37 -0.95 19.61
C GLY A 20 -15.00 -0.45 19.15
N LYS A 21 -14.31 -1.21 18.29
CA LYS A 21 -13.00 -0.82 17.75
C LYS A 21 -13.08 0.07 16.51
N SER A 22 -14.29 0.27 15.98
CA SER A 22 -14.56 0.98 14.74
C SER A 22 -14.02 0.29 13.48
N SER A 23 -14.47 0.73 12.32
CA SER A 23 -13.96 0.19 11.05
C SER A 23 -12.57 0.72 10.73
N LEU A 24 -11.85 0.04 9.84
CA LEU A 24 -10.49 0.41 9.48
C LEU A 24 -10.39 1.82 8.89
N ILE A 25 -11.36 2.23 8.04
CA ILE A 25 -11.36 3.57 7.44
C ILE A 25 -11.53 4.68 8.50
N HIS A 26 -12.25 4.42 9.59
CA HIS A 26 -12.40 5.38 10.66
C HIS A 26 -11.14 5.55 11.52
N LYS A 27 -10.24 4.58 11.51
CA LYS A 27 -8.93 4.67 12.18
C LYS A 27 -7.91 5.51 11.40
N MET A 28 -8.20 5.81 10.13
CA MET A 28 -7.34 6.67 9.32
C MET A 28 -7.52 8.14 9.72
N PHE A 29 -6.43 8.90 9.68
CA PHE A 29 -6.42 10.32 10.05
C PHE A 29 -6.87 11.22 8.91
N GLY A 30 -7.34 12.42 9.29
CA GLY A 30 -7.67 13.49 8.38
C GLY A 30 -9.13 13.53 7.95
N ASP A 31 -9.41 14.33 6.93
CA ASP A 31 -10.72 14.41 6.29
C ASP A 31 -11.07 13.13 5.51
N ASN A 32 -12.24 13.11 4.87
CA ASN A 32 -12.69 11.90 4.16
C ASN A 32 -11.71 11.49 3.06
N TRP A 33 -11.23 12.43 2.23
CA TRP A 33 -10.28 12.13 1.17
C TRP A 33 -8.94 11.61 1.71
N GLN A 34 -8.42 12.25 2.77
CA GLN A 34 -7.17 11.88 3.43
C GLN A 34 -7.25 10.48 4.05
N LYS A 35 -8.38 10.12 4.65
CA LYS A 35 -8.62 8.77 5.16
C LYS A 35 -8.48 7.71 4.07
N PHE A 36 -9.09 7.93 2.91
CA PHE A 36 -8.96 7.03 1.78
C PHE A 36 -7.54 7.01 1.21
N ALA A 37 -6.85 8.15 1.16
CA ALA A 37 -5.46 8.21 0.75
C ALA A 37 -4.55 7.40 1.68
N ASN A 38 -4.71 7.55 3.01
CA ASN A 38 -3.99 6.77 4.00
C ASN A 38 -4.27 5.27 3.86
N LEU A 39 -5.53 4.89 3.64
CA LEU A 39 -5.91 3.49 3.47
C LEU A 39 -5.29 2.88 2.21
N ARG A 40 -5.26 3.62 1.09
CA ARG A 40 -4.59 3.19 -0.14
C ARG A 40 -3.10 2.94 0.09
N ALA A 41 -2.40 3.88 0.73
CA ALA A 41 -0.98 3.74 1.05
C ALA A 41 -0.73 2.55 2.00
N TYR A 42 -1.58 2.38 3.00
CA TYR A 42 -1.52 1.27 3.95
C TYR A 42 -1.66 -0.10 3.28
N TYR A 43 -2.63 -0.25 2.37
CA TYR A 43 -2.81 -1.51 1.65
C TYR A 43 -1.63 -1.80 0.72
N ALA A 44 -1.16 -0.81 -0.03
CA ALA A 44 0.01 -1.02 -0.89
C ALA A 44 1.25 -1.39 -0.08
N TRP A 45 1.47 -0.75 1.07
CA TRP A 45 2.53 -1.16 2.00
C TRP A 45 2.37 -2.62 2.41
N MET A 46 1.19 -3.02 2.89
CA MET A 46 0.93 -4.38 3.33
C MET A 46 1.18 -5.41 2.22
N TRP A 47 0.76 -5.13 0.98
CA TRP A 47 0.99 -6.02 -0.16
C TRP A 47 2.45 -6.11 -0.56
N ALA A 48 3.19 -5.03 -0.45
CA ALA A 48 4.60 -4.96 -0.83
C ALA A 48 5.56 -5.43 0.27
N TYR A 49 5.14 -5.44 1.54
CA TYR A 49 5.96 -5.89 2.67
C TYR A 49 5.96 -7.43 2.76
N PRO A 50 7.05 -8.07 3.26
CA PRO A 50 7.08 -9.54 3.43
C PRO A 50 5.96 -10.07 4.32
N GLY A 51 5.48 -11.26 4.00
CA GLY A 51 4.47 -11.97 4.78
C GLY A 51 3.13 -12.15 4.06
N LYS A 52 2.24 -12.96 4.63
CA LYS A 52 0.93 -13.24 4.07
C LYS A 52 -0.01 -12.03 4.19
N LYS A 53 -0.89 -11.88 3.19
CA LYS A 53 -1.86 -10.79 3.10
C LYS A 53 -3.20 -11.27 3.65
N LEU A 54 -3.79 -10.47 4.52
CA LEU A 54 -5.10 -10.75 5.07
C LEU A 54 -5.90 -9.45 5.16
N LEU A 55 -7.07 -9.44 4.57
CA LEU A 55 -8.14 -8.48 4.82
C LEU A 55 -9.33 -9.25 5.39
N PHE A 56 -10.04 -8.64 6.32
CA PHE A 56 -11.29 -9.15 6.83
C PHE A 56 -12.46 -8.51 6.10
N MET A 57 -13.60 -9.19 6.06
CA MET A 57 -14.83 -8.85 5.33
C MET A 57 -15.18 -7.35 5.36
N GLY A 58 -15.39 -6.77 4.18
CA GLY A 58 -15.72 -5.36 3.99
C GLY A 58 -14.53 -4.41 3.95
N GLN A 59 -13.34 -4.85 4.35
CA GLN A 59 -12.14 -4.01 4.30
C GLN A 59 -11.69 -3.76 2.85
N GLU A 60 -11.97 -4.69 1.94
CA GLU A 60 -11.63 -4.61 0.51
C GLU A 60 -12.35 -3.49 -0.24
N PHE A 61 -13.40 -2.91 0.35
CA PHE A 61 -14.07 -1.70 -0.16
C PHE A 61 -14.24 -0.62 0.91
N ALA A 62 -13.45 -0.69 2.00
CA ALA A 62 -13.44 0.28 3.08
C ALA A 62 -14.80 0.46 3.78
N GLN A 63 -15.46 -0.64 4.15
CA GLN A 63 -16.72 -0.59 4.90
C GLN A 63 -16.61 0.38 6.09
N ARG A 64 -17.65 1.20 6.30
CA ARG A 64 -17.66 2.19 7.36
C ARG A 64 -18.18 1.65 8.70
N ALA A 65 -19.12 0.71 8.65
CA ALA A 65 -19.62 0.05 9.85
C ALA A 65 -18.56 -0.95 10.38
N GLU A 66 -18.60 -1.19 11.69
CA GLU A 66 -17.98 -2.37 12.27
C GLU A 66 -18.58 -3.63 11.66
N TRP A 67 -17.79 -4.69 11.63
CA TRP A 67 -18.31 -5.98 11.24
C TRP A 67 -19.28 -6.51 12.29
N ASP A 68 -20.40 -7.03 11.84
CA ASP A 68 -21.48 -7.56 12.65
C ASP A 68 -21.96 -8.85 11.97
N GLU A 69 -21.93 -9.98 12.70
CA GLU A 69 -22.27 -11.30 12.18
C GLU A 69 -23.75 -11.40 11.78
N ASP A 70 -24.59 -10.58 12.39
CA ASP A 70 -26.06 -10.59 12.14
C ASP A 70 -26.44 -9.70 10.95
N LYS A 71 -25.48 -9.01 10.33
CA LYS A 71 -25.73 -8.06 9.23
C LYS A 71 -24.98 -8.39 7.97
N SER A 72 -25.60 -8.08 6.85
CA SER A 72 -24.89 -8.06 5.55
C SER A 72 -23.86 -6.95 5.52
N LEU A 73 -22.78 -7.15 4.77
CA LEU A 73 -21.84 -6.08 4.45
C LEU A 73 -22.53 -4.94 3.68
N ASP A 74 -22.02 -3.73 3.85
CA ASP A 74 -22.56 -2.49 3.26
C ASP A 74 -22.22 -2.38 1.76
N TRP A 75 -22.60 -3.38 0.95
CA TRP A 75 -22.29 -3.44 -0.48
C TRP A 75 -22.72 -2.22 -1.27
N HIS A 76 -23.73 -1.49 -0.80
CA HIS A 76 -24.17 -0.23 -1.42
C HIS A 76 -23.06 0.83 -1.45
N LEU A 77 -22.05 0.74 -0.59
CA LEU A 77 -20.92 1.67 -0.57
C LEU A 77 -20.08 1.57 -1.85
N THR A 78 -20.05 0.43 -2.53
CA THR A 78 -19.31 0.24 -3.78
C THR A 78 -19.82 1.11 -4.94
N GLN A 79 -20.99 1.75 -4.79
CA GLN A 79 -21.52 2.72 -5.74
C GLN A 79 -20.83 4.10 -5.62
N PHE A 80 -20.12 4.37 -4.51
CA PHE A 80 -19.42 5.63 -4.32
C PHE A 80 -17.98 5.52 -4.82
N PRO A 81 -17.47 6.55 -5.54
CA PRO A 81 -16.16 6.49 -6.19
C PRO A 81 -14.99 6.13 -5.28
N GLU A 82 -14.97 6.66 -4.06
CA GLU A 82 -13.91 6.40 -3.10
C GLU A 82 -13.86 4.95 -2.63
N HIS A 83 -15.01 4.32 -2.41
CA HIS A 83 -15.13 2.91 -2.03
C HIS A 83 -14.82 1.99 -3.21
N ALA A 84 -15.35 2.30 -4.40
CA ALA A 84 -15.00 1.61 -5.63
C ALA A 84 -13.49 1.69 -5.92
N GLY A 85 -12.88 2.85 -5.66
CA GLY A 85 -11.44 3.06 -5.81
C GLY A 85 -10.61 2.12 -4.93
N ILE A 86 -11.00 1.92 -3.66
CA ILE A 86 -10.34 0.93 -2.78
C ILE A 86 -10.51 -0.49 -3.32
N GLN A 87 -11.70 -0.85 -3.77
CA GLN A 87 -11.96 -2.18 -4.32
C GLN A 87 -11.11 -2.44 -5.58
N HIS A 88 -10.98 -1.45 -6.45
CA HIS A 88 -10.11 -1.52 -7.63
C HIS A 88 -8.65 -1.68 -7.22
N LEU A 89 -8.19 -0.90 -6.23
CA LEU A 89 -6.81 -1.01 -5.73
C LEU A 89 -6.52 -2.42 -5.18
N VAL A 90 -7.41 -2.97 -4.35
CA VAL A 90 -7.23 -4.32 -3.78
C VAL A 90 -7.19 -5.38 -4.88
N ARG A 91 -8.04 -5.28 -5.89
CA ARG A 91 -8.00 -6.17 -7.07
C ARG A 91 -6.66 -6.10 -7.79
N ASP A 92 -6.16 -4.88 -8.03
CA ASP A 92 -4.94 -4.67 -8.79
C ASP A 92 -3.69 -5.06 -7.95
N LEU A 93 -3.70 -4.81 -6.65
CA LEU A 93 -2.70 -5.30 -5.70
C LEU A 93 -2.64 -6.83 -5.68
N ASN A 94 -3.79 -7.51 -5.65
CA ASN A 94 -3.86 -8.97 -5.74
C ASN A 94 -3.31 -9.52 -7.06
N THR A 95 -3.60 -8.83 -8.16
CA THR A 95 -3.09 -9.18 -9.48
C THR A 95 -1.57 -9.00 -9.53
N LEU A 96 -1.08 -7.84 -9.09
CA LEU A 96 0.34 -7.55 -9.03
C LEU A 96 1.09 -8.56 -8.15
N TYR A 97 0.57 -8.86 -6.96
CA TYR A 97 1.17 -9.83 -6.04
C TYR A 97 1.33 -11.21 -6.68
N ARG A 98 0.27 -11.72 -7.32
CA ARG A 98 0.28 -13.05 -7.97
C ARG A 98 1.20 -13.11 -9.20
N THR A 99 1.32 -12.02 -9.95
CA THR A 99 2.09 -11.98 -11.19
C THR A 99 3.53 -11.50 -11.01
N THR A 100 3.91 -11.12 -9.79
CA THR A 100 5.25 -10.59 -9.50
C THR A 100 5.95 -11.46 -8.45
N PRO A 101 6.75 -12.45 -8.88
CA PRO A 101 7.42 -13.40 -8.01
C PRO A 101 8.21 -12.77 -6.86
N ALA A 102 8.88 -11.62 -7.10
CA ALA A 102 9.62 -10.89 -6.09
C ALA A 102 8.79 -10.47 -4.87
N LEU A 103 7.46 -10.41 -4.97
CA LEU A 103 6.59 -10.02 -3.88
C LEU A 103 6.24 -11.18 -2.93
N HIS A 104 6.51 -12.45 -3.31
CA HIS A 104 6.08 -13.59 -2.50
C HIS A 104 7.04 -14.78 -2.44
N GLU A 105 7.94 -14.98 -3.42
CA GLU A 105 8.80 -16.17 -3.45
C GLU A 105 9.77 -16.26 -2.27
N SER A 106 10.28 -15.12 -1.82
CA SER A 106 11.30 -15.04 -0.78
C SER A 106 10.79 -14.36 0.50
N ASP A 107 9.51 -14.50 0.83
CA ASP A 107 8.89 -13.88 2.01
C ASP A 107 9.45 -14.40 3.34
N HIS A 108 10.04 -15.57 3.35
CA HIS A 108 10.54 -16.27 4.53
C HIS A 108 12.08 -16.20 4.68
N THR A 109 12.76 -15.50 3.78
CA THR A 109 14.22 -15.34 3.79
C THR A 109 14.64 -13.87 3.85
N HIS A 110 15.78 -13.61 4.47
CA HIS A 110 16.33 -12.26 4.53
C HIS A 110 16.71 -11.72 3.15
N ASP A 111 17.09 -12.60 2.21
CA ASP A 111 17.53 -12.22 0.87
C ASP A 111 16.42 -11.61 0.03
N GLY A 112 15.16 -11.90 0.36
CA GLY A 112 13.98 -11.39 -0.34
C GLY A 112 13.64 -9.93 -0.05
N PHE A 113 14.31 -9.29 0.93
CA PHE A 113 13.98 -7.94 1.39
C PHE A 113 15.22 -7.12 1.73
N GLU A 114 15.24 -5.87 1.30
CA GLU A 114 16.34 -4.95 1.61
C GLU A 114 15.82 -3.52 1.78
N TRP A 115 16.08 -2.91 2.93
CA TRP A 115 15.82 -1.48 3.11
C TRP A 115 16.83 -0.63 2.32
N LEU A 116 16.33 0.31 1.55
CA LEU A 116 17.13 1.38 0.95
C LEU A 116 17.05 2.66 1.78
N ILE A 117 15.86 3.00 2.27
CA ILE A 117 15.59 4.14 3.13
C ILE A 117 14.62 3.67 4.22
N ALA A 118 15.10 3.66 5.47
CA ALA A 118 14.31 3.21 6.63
C ALA A 118 14.13 4.31 7.69
N ASN A 119 14.87 5.41 7.59
CA ASN A 119 15.00 6.39 8.67
C ASN A 119 14.97 7.86 8.21
N ASP A 120 14.38 8.15 7.05
CA ASP A 120 14.17 9.55 6.62
C ASP A 120 12.98 10.16 7.37
N VAL A 121 13.25 10.52 8.63
CA VAL A 121 12.23 11.10 9.52
C VAL A 121 11.76 12.46 9.03
N GLN A 122 12.63 13.22 8.37
CA GLN A 122 12.34 14.57 7.92
C GLN A 122 11.29 14.58 6.80
N ASN A 123 11.40 13.65 5.85
CA ASN A 123 10.49 13.57 4.71
C ASN A 123 9.41 12.49 4.91
N SER A 124 9.54 11.64 5.93
CA SER A 124 8.67 10.48 6.16
C SER A 124 8.56 9.57 4.92
N VAL A 125 9.69 9.40 4.21
CA VAL A 125 9.81 8.53 3.06
C VAL A 125 10.48 7.23 3.46
N PHE A 126 9.91 6.14 2.98
CA PHE A 126 10.49 4.80 3.11
C PHE A 126 10.71 4.20 1.73
N ALA A 127 11.81 3.46 1.57
CA ALA A 127 12.05 2.72 0.34
C ALA A 127 12.71 1.38 0.64
N TRP A 128 12.28 0.34 -0.07
CA TRP A 128 12.85 -0.99 0.05
C TRP A 128 12.79 -1.76 -1.26
N LEU A 129 13.57 -2.81 -1.33
CA LEU A 129 13.54 -3.76 -2.44
C LEU A 129 12.87 -5.05 -2.01
N ARG A 130 12.11 -5.61 -2.93
CA ARG A 130 11.69 -7.01 -2.91
C ARG A 130 12.43 -7.75 -4.01
N LYS A 131 12.95 -8.91 -3.69
CA LYS A 131 13.78 -9.72 -4.58
C LYS A 131 13.15 -11.11 -4.73
N GLY A 132 12.99 -11.55 -5.97
CA GLY A 132 12.60 -12.93 -6.29
C GLY A 132 13.81 -13.87 -6.29
N THR A 133 13.54 -15.15 -6.45
CA THR A 133 14.56 -16.19 -6.56
C THR A 133 15.29 -16.14 -7.90
N THR A 134 14.60 -15.67 -8.94
CA THR A 134 15.19 -15.48 -10.27
C THR A 134 16.08 -14.24 -10.28
N PRO A 135 17.33 -14.33 -10.74
CA PRO A 135 18.21 -13.17 -10.88
C PRO A 135 17.53 -12.04 -11.66
N ASN A 136 17.68 -10.84 -11.18
CA ASN A 136 17.11 -9.63 -11.79
C ASN A 136 15.61 -9.37 -11.58
N THR A 137 14.89 -10.24 -10.91
CA THR A 137 13.49 -9.99 -10.51
C THR A 137 13.48 -9.14 -9.24
N ILE A 138 13.43 -7.82 -9.42
CA ILE A 138 13.48 -6.85 -8.33
C ILE A 138 12.31 -5.88 -8.45
N VAL A 139 11.65 -5.62 -7.33
CA VAL A 139 10.64 -4.57 -7.19
C VAL A 139 11.17 -3.52 -6.22
N LEU A 140 11.18 -2.27 -6.64
CA LEU A 140 11.38 -1.12 -5.78
C LEU A 140 10.03 -0.66 -5.26
N VAL A 141 9.94 -0.50 -3.97
CA VAL A 141 8.77 0.08 -3.30
C VAL A 141 9.18 1.39 -2.65
N VAL A 142 8.40 2.43 -2.90
CA VAL A 142 8.61 3.76 -2.32
C VAL A 142 7.31 4.19 -1.67
N ALA A 143 7.37 4.62 -0.43
CA ALA A 143 6.22 5.12 0.32
C ALA A 143 6.52 6.51 0.85
N ASN A 144 5.77 7.50 0.39
CA ASN A 144 5.68 8.82 0.99
C ASN A 144 4.47 8.82 1.93
N LEU A 145 4.72 8.94 3.23
CA LEU A 145 3.68 8.95 4.26
C LEU A 145 3.27 10.37 4.67
N THR A 146 3.51 11.35 3.80
CA THR A 146 3.05 12.73 3.98
C THR A 146 2.08 13.13 2.87
N PRO A 147 1.23 14.14 3.11
CA PRO A 147 0.36 14.67 2.06
C PRO A 147 1.11 15.54 1.02
N ASN A 148 2.39 15.82 1.26
CA ASN A 148 3.17 16.69 0.42
C ASN A 148 3.98 15.88 -0.60
N PRO A 149 3.90 16.18 -1.90
CA PRO A 149 4.74 15.53 -2.89
C PRO A 149 6.20 16.02 -2.74
N HIS A 150 7.14 15.11 -2.89
CA HIS A 150 8.56 15.42 -2.89
C HIS A 150 9.10 15.44 -4.33
N ALA A 151 9.12 16.63 -4.94
CA ALA A 151 9.70 16.78 -6.26
C ALA A 151 11.22 16.47 -6.23
N GLN A 152 11.68 15.66 -7.19
CA GLN A 152 13.10 15.31 -7.33
C GLN A 152 13.70 14.52 -6.15
N TYR A 153 12.90 13.77 -5.43
CA TYR A 153 13.42 12.87 -4.38
C TYR A 153 14.29 11.77 -5.02
N THR A 154 15.51 11.60 -4.54
CA THR A 154 16.49 10.70 -5.16
C THR A 154 16.72 9.45 -4.31
N ILE A 155 16.57 8.28 -4.91
CA ILE A 155 16.82 6.99 -4.27
C ILE A 155 17.99 6.30 -4.99
N ARG A 156 18.95 5.80 -4.21
CA ARG A 156 20.03 4.94 -4.75
C ARG A 156 19.50 3.54 -4.95
N VAL A 157 19.51 3.07 -6.18
CA VAL A 157 19.06 1.73 -6.54
C VAL A 157 20.22 0.87 -7.04
N PRO A 158 20.20 -0.47 -6.83
CA PRO A 158 21.31 -1.35 -7.15
C PRO A 158 21.50 -1.57 -8.66
N LYS A 159 20.49 -1.26 -9.46
CA LYS A 159 20.53 -1.43 -10.92
C LYS A 159 20.33 -0.13 -11.65
N THR A 160 21.14 0.05 -12.69
CA THR A 160 20.99 1.14 -13.66
C THR A 160 19.90 0.80 -14.67
N GLY A 161 19.23 1.80 -15.20
CA GLY A 161 18.24 1.64 -16.25
C GLY A 161 16.91 2.32 -15.91
N ILE A 162 15.92 2.02 -16.72
CA ILE A 162 14.56 2.55 -16.56
C ILE A 162 13.78 1.64 -15.61
N TRP A 163 13.14 2.25 -14.61
CA TRP A 163 12.22 1.59 -13.70
C TRP A 163 10.79 1.93 -14.12
N PHE A 164 9.97 0.91 -14.31
CA PHE A 164 8.58 1.08 -14.70
C PHE A 164 7.69 1.10 -13.47
N GLU A 165 6.88 2.16 -13.32
CA GLU A 165 5.85 2.21 -12.30
C GLU A 165 4.78 1.17 -12.60
N ARG A 166 4.60 0.23 -11.69
CA ARG A 166 3.65 -0.88 -11.83
C ARG A 166 2.32 -0.59 -11.15
N LEU A 167 2.36 0.21 -10.10
CA LEU A 167 1.19 0.65 -9.36
C LEU A 167 1.52 1.97 -8.64
N ASN A 168 0.56 2.89 -8.69
CA ASN A 168 0.60 4.15 -7.97
C ASN A 168 -0.70 4.31 -7.18
N THR A 169 -0.61 4.39 -5.86
CA THR A 169 -1.79 4.50 -4.98
C THR A 169 -2.52 5.83 -5.10
N ASP A 170 -1.87 6.85 -5.67
CA ASP A 170 -2.50 8.14 -5.95
C ASP A 170 -3.05 8.27 -7.39
N ALA A 171 -3.09 7.17 -8.15
CA ALA A 171 -3.74 7.16 -9.45
C ALA A 171 -5.23 7.50 -9.34
N THR A 172 -5.75 8.23 -10.32
CA THR A 172 -7.15 8.70 -10.34
C THR A 172 -8.17 7.56 -10.33
N VAL A 173 -7.81 6.40 -10.91
CA VAL A 173 -8.65 5.20 -10.90
C VAL A 173 -8.93 4.66 -9.49
N TYR A 174 -8.10 4.99 -8.52
CA TYR A 174 -8.27 4.64 -7.11
C TYR A 174 -8.80 5.81 -6.26
N GLY A 175 -9.20 6.93 -6.89
CA GLY A 175 -9.65 8.14 -6.21
C GLY A 175 -8.51 9.03 -5.71
N GLY A 176 -7.33 8.90 -6.27
CA GLY A 176 -6.18 9.77 -6.02
C GLY A 176 -6.18 11.02 -6.88
N THR A 177 -5.16 11.87 -6.70
CA THR A 177 -4.96 13.12 -7.45
C THR A 177 -4.29 12.91 -8.80
N GLY A 178 -3.71 11.73 -9.04
CA GLY A 178 -2.93 11.42 -10.23
C GLY A 178 -1.46 11.86 -10.16
N MET A 179 -0.97 12.23 -8.98
CA MET A 179 0.45 12.51 -8.80
C MET A 179 1.26 11.22 -8.96
N GLY A 180 2.34 11.26 -9.75
CA GLY A 180 3.17 10.09 -10.01
C GLY A 180 4.26 10.35 -11.03
N ASN A 181 4.93 9.29 -11.46
CA ASN A 181 6.12 9.36 -12.33
C ASN A 181 5.79 9.15 -13.82
N MET A 182 4.53 9.35 -14.22
CA MET A 182 4.07 9.11 -15.61
C MET A 182 4.42 7.70 -16.13
N GLY A 183 4.34 6.70 -15.26
CA GLY A 183 4.55 5.29 -15.60
C GLY A 183 6.01 4.85 -15.63
N ARG A 184 6.99 5.75 -15.43
CA ARG A 184 8.42 5.38 -15.39
C ARG A 184 9.24 6.38 -14.58
N ALA A 185 10.34 5.88 -14.03
CA ALA A 185 11.39 6.69 -13.46
C ALA A 185 12.74 6.29 -14.06
N ASP A 186 13.57 7.26 -14.37
CA ASP A 186 14.93 7.01 -14.80
C ASP A 186 15.91 7.03 -13.60
N ARG A 187 17.18 6.78 -13.87
CA ARG A 187 18.28 6.70 -12.88
C ARG A 187 18.37 7.93 -11.92
N LYS A 188 17.67 9.04 -12.21
CA LYS A 188 17.89 10.32 -11.52
C LYS A 188 16.74 10.78 -10.64
N SER A 189 15.54 10.22 -10.78
CA SER A 189 14.39 10.69 -10.01
C SER A 189 13.36 9.59 -9.86
N VAL A 190 13.06 9.21 -8.64
CA VAL A 190 11.90 8.42 -8.28
C VAL A 190 11.23 9.14 -7.14
N VAL A 191 10.03 9.57 -7.34
CA VAL A 191 8.85 9.70 -6.46
C VAL A 191 7.86 10.65 -7.06
#